data_5a4d5c61de036811bc2ccbfcf714f88d
#
_entry.id   5a4d5c61de036811bc2ccbfcf714f88d
#
_cell.length_a   1.000
_cell.length_b   1.000
_cell.length_c   1.000
_cell.angle_alpha   90.00
_cell.angle_beta   90.00
_cell.angle_gamma   90.00
#
_symmetry.space_group_name_H-M   'P 1'
#
loop_
_entity.id
_entity.type
_entity.pdbx_description
1 polymer ?
#
loop_
_entity_poly.entity_id
_entity_poly.type
_entity_poly.pdbx_seq_one_letter_code
_entity_poly.pdbx_strand_id
1 'polypeptide(L)'
;MKTAIYPGSFDPVTNGHLNIIQRAAKSLDRLIVCVMFNVDKHPMFSAAERVELIRRVTADIPNVEVMFSDKLLADFAREQGSSIIVKGLRAVSDFEREFQMALVNHKLNPGLDTMFLTAEHQFMYLSSSAVKELARYDADVSDFLPAAIIPDFKARMMEQI
;
A
#
# COMPACT_ATOMS: atom_id res chain seq x y z
N MET A 1 -12.42 -16.17 -10.94
CA MET A 1 -12.35 -15.11 -9.92
C MET A 1 -11.02 -14.38 -10.08
N LYS A 2 -11.08 -13.07 -10.36
CA LYS A 2 -9.89 -12.22 -10.56
C LYS A 2 -9.42 -11.69 -9.19
N THR A 3 -8.44 -12.39 -8.62
CA THR A 3 -7.78 -11.98 -7.38
C THR A 3 -6.49 -11.23 -7.68
N ALA A 4 -6.29 -10.10 -7.05
CA ALA A 4 -5.04 -9.35 -7.11
C ALA A 4 -4.51 -9.02 -5.71
N ILE A 5 -3.20 -8.76 -5.63
CA ILE A 5 -2.54 -8.32 -4.41
C ILE A 5 -1.99 -6.91 -4.64
N TYR A 6 -2.28 -6.00 -3.72
CA TYR A 6 -1.65 -4.69 -3.64
C TYR A 6 -0.67 -4.69 -2.46
N PRO A 7 0.63 -4.91 -2.71
CA PRO A 7 1.64 -4.97 -1.67
C PRO A 7 2.18 -3.58 -1.35
N GLY A 8 2.57 -3.37 -0.11
CA GLY A 8 3.25 -2.15 0.30
C GLY A 8 3.61 -2.14 1.78
N SER A 9 4.32 -1.10 2.19
CA SER A 9 4.62 -0.88 3.61
C SER A 9 3.43 -0.25 4.34
N PHE A 10 2.74 0.70 3.71
CA PHE A 10 1.57 1.40 4.26
C PHE A 10 1.82 1.95 5.67
N ASP A 11 2.82 2.80 5.81
CA ASP A 11 3.31 3.27 7.10
C ASP A 11 3.33 4.80 7.25
N PRO A 12 2.17 5.41 7.36
CA PRO A 12 0.81 4.88 7.32
C PRO A 12 0.23 4.77 5.90
N VAL A 13 -0.94 4.17 5.78
CA VAL A 13 -1.78 4.26 4.57
C VAL A 13 -2.14 5.72 4.31
N THR A 14 -2.02 6.17 3.06
CA THR A 14 -2.33 7.55 2.64
C THR A 14 -3.56 7.60 1.76
N ASN A 15 -4.06 8.81 1.48
CA ASN A 15 -5.15 9.01 0.51
C ASN A 15 -4.75 8.52 -0.90
N GLY A 16 -3.47 8.58 -1.26
CA GLY A 16 -2.97 8.01 -2.51
C GLY A 16 -3.10 6.49 -2.55
N HIS A 17 -2.74 5.80 -1.48
CA HIS A 17 -2.94 4.35 -1.37
C HIS A 17 -4.43 3.99 -1.42
N LEU A 18 -5.27 4.71 -0.68
CA LEU A 18 -6.71 4.46 -0.65
C LEU A 18 -7.35 4.65 -2.04
N ASN A 19 -6.93 5.65 -2.80
CA ASN A 19 -7.38 5.87 -4.17
C ASN A 19 -7.05 4.67 -5.09
N ILE A 20 -5.83 4.14 -5.03
CA ILE A 20 -5.44 2.94 -5.78
C ILE A 20 -6.29 1.73 -5.35
N ILE A 21 -6.49 1.52 -4.04
CA ILE A 21 -7.33 0.43 -3.52
C ILE A 21 -8.74 0.51 -4.07
N GLN A 22 -9.39 1.68 -3.98
CA GLN A 22 -10.75 1.90 -4.44
C GLN A 22 -10.90 1.65 -5.94
N ARG A 23 -9.94 2.11 -6.74
CA ARG A 23 -9.95 1.95 -8.20
C ARG A 23 -9.68 0.51 -8.62
N ALA A 24 -8.70 -0.15 -8.00
CA ALA A 24 -8.41 -1.56 -8.26
C ALA A 24 -9.58 -2.46 -7.89
N ALA A 25 -10.20 -2.23 -6.72
CA ALA A 25 -11.32 -3.03 -6.24
C ALA A 25 -12.53 -3.02 -7.21
N LYS A 26 -12.75 -1.93 -7.94
CA LYS A 26 -13.84 -1.85 -8.94
C LYS A 26 -13.69 -2.80 -10.13
N SER A 27 -12.47 -3.25 -10.40
CA SER A 27 -12.13 -4.07 -11.58
C SER A 27 -11.81 -5.52 -11.24
N LEU A 28 -11.88 -5.87 -9.97
CA LEU A 28 -11.46 -7.18 -9.44
C LEU A 28 -12.57 -7.80 -8.62
N ASP A 29 -12.59 -9.14 -8.59
CA ASP A 29 -13.51 -9.87 -7.71
C ASP A 29 -13.01 -9.86 -6.25
N ARG A 30 -11.68 -9.86 -6.06
CA ARG A 30 -11.02 -9.84 -4.74
C ARG A 30 -9.72 -9.06 -4.83
N LEU A 31 -9.52 -8.12 -3.92
CA LEU A 31 -8.28 -7.39 -3.75
C LEU A 31 -7.70 -7.63 -2.35
N ILE A 32 -6.49 -8.15 -2.29
CA ILE A 32 -5.75 -8.33 -1.04
C ILE A 32 -4.77 -7.16 -0.91
N VAL A 33 -4.99 -6.29 0.05
CA VAL A 33 -4.01 -5.27 0.45
C VAL A 33 -3.06 -5.93 1.43
N CYS A 34 -1.81 -6.10 1.03
CA CYS A 34 -0.81 -6.85 1.80
C CYS A 34 0.25 -5.93 2.38
N VAL A 35 0.27 -5.83 3.71
CA VAL A 35 1.38 -5.20 4.43
C VAL A 35 2.58 -6.14 4.34
N MET A 36 3.63 -5.71 3.62
CA MET A 36 4.84 -6.50 3.44
C MET A 36 5.86 -6.16 4.53
N PHE A 37 6.53 -7.19 5.04
CA PHE A 37 7.67 -7.00 5.92
C PHE A 37 8.89 -6.51 5.12
N ASN A 38 9.58 -5.51 5.66
CA ASN A 38 10.83 -5.01 5.10
C ASN A 38 11.87 -4.90 6.21
N VAL A 39 12.92 -5.73 6.13
CA VAL A 39 14.00 -5.79 7.13
C VAL A 39 14.81 -4.50 7.26
N ASP A 40 14.87 -3.71 6.17
CA ASP A 40 15.69 -2.49 6.12
C ASP A 40 14.94 -1.23 6.60
N LYS A 41 13.68 -1.37 6.99
CA LYS A 41 12.86 -0.24 7.44
C LYS A 41 12.52 -0.36 8.92
N HIS A 42 12.65 0.78 9.61
CA HIS A 42 12.10 0.99 10.95
C HIS A 42 10.74 1.67 10.83
N PRO A 43 9.63 0.91 10.77
CA PRO A 43 8.32 1.49 10.56
C PRO A 43 7.84 2.27 11.78
N MET A 44 7.04 3.30 11.52
CA MET A 44 6.36 4.09 12.57
C MET A 44 5.31 3.25 13.31
N PHE A 45 4.56 2.44 12.55
CA PHE A 45 3.53 1.53 13.06
C PHE A 45 3.98 0.08 12.91
N SER A 46 3.68 -0.76 13.90
CA SER A 46 3.87 -2.20 13.79
C SER A 46 3.06 -2.79 12.61
N ALA A 47 3.41 -4.00 12.18
CA ALA A 47 2.65 -4.67 11.12
C ALA A 47 1.17 -4.83 11.47
N ALA A 48 0.86 -5.21 12.71
CA ALA A 48 -0.51 -5.36 13.18
C ALA A 48 -1.28 -4.04 13.17
N GLU A 49 -0.67 -2.95 13.61
CA GLU A 49 -1.26 -1.61 13.58
C GLU A 49 -1.54 -1.16 12.13
N ARG A 50 -0.58 -1.36 11.22
CA ARG A 50 -0.78 -0.99 9.81
C ARG A 50 -1.92 -1.77 9.16
N VAL A 51 -2.04 -3.05 9.44
CA VAL A 51 -3.17 -3.87 8.99
C VAL A 51 -4.48 -3.31 9.53
N GLU A 52 -4.55 -2.97 10.82
CA GLU A 52 -5.75 -2.43 11.44
C GLU A 52 -6.14 -1.05 10.86
N LEU A 53 -5.17 -0.17 10.65
CA LEU A 53 -5.42 1.14 10.05
C LEU A 53 -5.99 1.00 8.62
N ILE A 54 -5.45 0.07 7.82
CA ILE A 54 -5.97 -0.19 6.47
C ILE A 54 -7.37 -0.79 6.54
N ARG A 55 -7.62 -1.75 7.41
CA ARG A 55 -8.97 -2.34 7.58
C ARG A 55 -10.01 -1.28 7.90
N ARG A 56 -9.66 -0.34 8.77
CA ARG A 56 -10.55 0.75 9.18
C ARG A 56 -10.95 1.64 8.02
N VAL A 57 -10.00 1.99 7.15
CA VAL A 57 -10.25 2.90 6.01
C VAL A 57 -10.81 2.19 4.77
N THR A 58 -10.84 0.86 4.76
CA THR A 58 -11.40 0.06 3.65
C THR A 58 -12.64 -0.73 4.05
N ALA A 59 -13.20 -0.48 5.23
CA ALA A 59 -14.33 -1.22 5.78
C ALA A 59 -15.60 -1.21 4.92
N ASP A 60 -15.77 -0.18 4.11
CA ASP A 60 -16.88 0.00 3.18
C ASP A 60 -16.64 -0.64 1.80
N ILE A 61 -15.49 -1.28 1.56
CA ILE A 61 -15.14 -1.91 0.29
C ILE A 61 -15.20 -3.43 0.45
N PRO A 62 -16.32 -4.08 0.06
CA PRO A 62 -16.63 -5.45 0.49
C PRO A 62 -15.70 -6.53 -0.09
N ASN A 63 -15.03 -6.26 -1.21
CA ASN A 63 -14.12 -7.19 -1.87
C ASN A 63 -12.64 -6.92 -1.56
N VAL A 64 -12.36 -6.10 -0.55
CA VAL A 64 -11.00 -5.83 -0.06
C VAL A 64 -10.73 -6.63 1.20
N GLU A 65 -9.64 -7.37 1.20
CA GLU A 65 -9.08 -8.05 2.37
C GLU A 65 -7.73 -7.45 2.73
N VAL A 66 -7.41 -7.38 4.01
CA VAL A 66 -6.13 -6.83 4.47
C VAL A 66 -5.35 -7.91 5.22
N MET A 67 -4.14 -8.16 4.75
CA MET A 67 -3.26 -9.22 5.26
C MET A 67 -1.85 -8.68 5.52
N PHE A 68 -1.08 -9.42 6.30
CA PHE A 68 0.36 -9.24 6.48
C PHE A 68 1.10 -10.43 5.89
N SER A 69 2.28 -10.19 5.31
CA SER A 69 3.18 -11.25 4.88
C SER A 69 4.65 -10.88 5.11
N ASP A 70 5.41 -11.84 5.63
CA ASP A 70 6.87 -11.80 5.75
C ASP A 70 7.57 -12.64 4.66
N LYS A 71 6.78 -13.19 3.70
CA LYS A 71 7.28 -14.02 2.60
C LYS A 71 7.65 -13.19 1.38
N LEU A 72 8.36 -13.82 0.45
CA LEU A 72 8.49 -13.26 -0.89
C LEU A 72 7.12 -13.05 -1.52
N LEU A 73 6.91 -11.92 -2.18
CA LEU A 73 5.62 -11.59 -2.80
C LEU A 73 5.16 -12.64 -3.81
N ALA A 74 6.08 -13.18 -4.60
CA ALA A 74 5.79 -14.23 -5.57
C ALA A 74 5.25 -15.52 -4.94
N ASP A 75 5.76 -15.89 -3.76
CA ASP A 75 5.30 -17.06 -3.01
C ASP A 75 3.95 -16.78 -2.32
N PHE A 76 3.81 -15.64 -1.71
CA PHE A 76 2.54 -15.21 -1.13
C PHE A 76 1.42 -15.17 -2.19
N ALA A 77 1.73 -14.65 -3.38
CA ALA A 77 0.76 -14.62 -4.48
C ALA A 77 0.31 -16.03 -4.89
N ARG A 78 1.25 -16.99 -4.95
CA ARG A 78 0.93 -18.39 -5.26
C ARG A 78 0.03 -19.01 -4.20
N GLU A 79 0.31 -18.78 -2.92
CA GLU A 79 -0.51 -19.26 -1.81
C GLU A 79 -1.93 -18.68 -1.81
N GLN A 80 -2.07 -17.42 -2.21
CA GLN A 80 -3.37 -16.75 -2.29
C GLN A 80 -4.14 -17.04 -3.60
N GLY A 81 -3.54 -17.80 -4.51
CA GLY A 81 -4.13 -18.07 -5.83
C GLY A 81 -4.27 -16.80 -6.68
N SER A 82 -3.39 -15.82 -6.47
CA SER A 82 -3.38 -14.58 -7.22
C SER A 82 -2.42 -14.63 -8.41
N SER A 83 -2.88 -14.19 -9.56
CA SER A 83 -2.07 -14.02 -10.76
C SER A 83 -1.75 -12.55 -11.07
N ILE A 84 -2.18 -11.62 -10.23
CA ILE A 84 -2.06 -10.18 -10.48
C ILE A 84 -1.49 -9.47 -9.26
N ILE A 85 -0.43 -8.68 -9.49
CA ILE A 85 0.03 -7.66 -8.54
C ILE A 85 -0.46 -6.30 -9.02
N VAL A 86 -1.02 -5.51 -8.13
CA VAL A 86 -1.39 -4.10 -8.38
C VAL A 86 -0.32 -3.21 -7.79
N LYS A 87 0.13 -2.22 -8.56
CA LYS A 87 1.06 -1.19 -8.12
C LYS A 87 0.60 0.18 -8.60
N GLY A 88 0.70 1.18 -7.73
CA GLY A 88 0.49 2.58 -8.08
C GLY A 88 1.79 3.21 -8.61
N LEU A 89 1.68 4.03 -9.66
CA LEU A 89 2.81 4.77 -10.22
C LEU A 89 2.55 6.28 -10.13
N ARG A 90 3.54 7.03 -9.63
CA ARG A 90 3.49 8.49 -9.49
C ARG A 90 4.40 9.20 -10.49
N ALA A 91 5.54 8.60 -10.84
CA ALA A 91 6.56 9.18 -11.70
C ALA A 91 7.31 8.11 -12.49
N VAL A 92 8.11 8.52 -13.49
CA VAL A 92 8.93 7.61 -14.30
C VAL A 92 9.96 6.87 -13.44
N SER A 93 10.53 7.51 -12.44
CA SER A 93 11.46 6.87 -11.50
C SER A 93 10.83 5.73 -10.69
N ASP A 94 9.57 5.86 -10.31
CA ASP A 94 8.81 4.78 -9.69
C ASP A 94 8.65 3.61 -10.66
N PHE A 95 8.35 3.92 -11.94
CA PHE A 95 8.14 2.91 -12.97
C PHE A 95 9.38 2.05 -13.19
N GLU A 96 10.56 2.62 -13.29
CA GLU A 96 11.79 1.86 -13.52
C GLU A 96 12.01 0.80 -12.43
N ARG A 97 11.87 1.19 -11.18
CA ARG A 97 12.03 0.28 -10.04
C ARG A 97 10.92 -0.76 -9.98
N GLU A 98 9.68 -0.37 -10.16
CA GLU A 98 8.54 -1.27 -10.13
C GLU A 98 8.52 -2.22 -11.34
N PHE A 99 8.98 -1.77 -12.50
CA PHE A 99 9.15 -2.61 -13.68
C PHE A 99 10.20 -3.71 -13.45
N GLN A 100 11.35 -3.37 -12.86
CA GLN A 100 12.35 -4.36 -12.49
C GLN A 100 11.78 -5.41 -11.53
N MET A 101 11.05 -4.98 -10.51
CA MET A 101 10.41 -5.89 -9.56
C MET A 101 9.34 -6.77 -10.21
N ALA A 102 8.59 -6.24 -11.17
CA ALA A 102 7.62 -7.01 -11.94
C ALA A 102 8.28 -8.15 -12.72
N LEU A 103 9.42 -7.89 -13.35
CA LEU A 103 10.19 -8.92 -14.06
C LEU A 103 10.73 -10.00 -13.11
N VAL A 104 11.24 -9.60 -11.94
CA VAL A 104 11.71 -10.54 -10.91
C VAL A 104 10.56 -11.41 -10.40
N ASN A 105 9.42 -10.81 -10.06
CA ASN A 105 8.24 -11.54 -9.60
C ASN A 105 7.73 -12.54 -10.65
N HIS A 106 7.70 -12.13 -11.93
CA HIS A 106 7.31 -13.02 -13.03
C HIS A 106 8.32 -14.19 -13.19
N LYS A 107 9.61 -13.93 -13.04
CA LYS A 107 10.64 -14.97 -13.07
C LYS A 107 10.46 -16.01 -11.97
N LEU A 108 10.13 -15.56 -10.74
CA LEU A 108 9.93 -16.44 -9.59
C LEU A 108 8.57 -17.16 -9.62
N ASN A 109 7.58 -16.55 -10.23
CA ASN A 109 6.23 -17.10 -10.42
C ASN A 109 5.72 -16.73 -11.83
N PRO A 110 5.91 -17.59 -12.84
CA PRO A 110 5.57 -17.28 -14.24
C PRO A 110 4.09 -17.01 -14.52
N GLY A 111 3.21 -17.40 -13.59
CA GLY A 111 1.77 -17.06 -13.66
C GLY A 111 1.40 -15.70 -13.09
N LEU A 112 2.38 -14.93 -12.61
CA LEU A 112 2.16 -13.66 -11.91
C LEU A 112 2.54 -12.47 -12.80
N ASP A 113 1.57 -11.61 -13.10
CA ASP A 113 1.78 -10.35 -13.81
C ASP A 113 1.55 -9.14 -12.91
N THR A 114 2.11 -8.00 -13.30
CA THR A 114 1.93 -6.75 -12.59
C THR A 114 1.10 -5.75 -13.39
N MET A 115 0.05 -5.26 -12.78
CA MET A 115 -0.82 -4.21 -13.32
C MET A 115 -0.48 -2.88 -12.65
N PHE A 116 -0.09 -1.90 -13.45
CA PHE A 116 0.22 -0.55 -12.98
C PHE A 116 -1.00 0.37 -13.12
N LEU A 117 -1.34 1.03 -12.03
CA LEU A 117 -2.33 2.12 -12.01
C LEU A 117 -1.60 3.44 -11.79
N THR A 118 -1.82 4.40 -12.69
CA THR A 118 -1.28 5.75 -12.49
C THR A 118 -1.97 6.45 -11.33
N ALA A 119 -1.20 7.12 -10.49
CA ALA A 119 -1.76 7.97 -9.45
C ALA A 119 -2.61 9.08 -10.08
N GLU A 120 -3.71 9.44 -9.43
CA GLU A 120 -4.43 10.66 -9.79
C GLU A 120 -3.55 11.88 -9.53
N HIS A 121 -3.74 12.92 -10.33
CA HIS A 121 -2.90 14.12 -10.29
C HIS A 121 -2.71 14.68 -8.88
N GLN A 122 -3.77 14.73 -8.10
CA GLN A 122 -3.77 15.23 -6.73
C GLN A 122 -2.94 14.39 -5.75
N PHE A 123 -2.55 13.15 -6.10
CA PHE A 123 -1.78 12.24 -5.25
C PHE A 123 -0.38 11.96 -5.78
N MET A 124 0.03 12.57 -6.90
CA MET A 124 1.33 12.29 -7.53
C MET A 124 2.53 12.61 -6.65
N TYR A 125 2.42 13.59 -5.76
CA TYR A 125 3.47 14.00 -4.81
C TYR A 125 3.38 13.27 -3.47
N LEU A 126 2.35 12.46 -3.26
CA LEU A 126 2.01 11.90 -1.95
C LEU A 126 2.72 10.57 -1.70
N SER A 127 3.44 10.49 -0.58
CA SER A 127 4.01 9.26 -0.03
C SER A 127 3.94 9.26 1.49
N SER A 128 4.00 8.09 2.11
CA SER A 128 4.05 7.97 3.57
C SER A 128 5.26 8.70 4.16
N SER A 129 6.42 8.65 3.47
CA SER A 129 7.63 9.36 3.89
C SER A 129 7.44 10.87 3.86
N ALA A 130 6.83 11.42 2.80
CA ALA A 130 6.53 12.86 2.70
C ALA A 130 5.57 13.32 3.80
N VAL A 131 4.55 12.54 4.10
CA VAL A 131 3.60 12.86 5.19
C VAL A 131 4.30 12.90 6.54
N LYS A 132 5.16 11.92 6.84
CA LYS A 132 5.94 11.88 8.07
C LYS A 132 6.91 13.06 8.17
N GLU A 133 7.55 13.44 7.08
CA GLU A 133 8.44 14.59 7.03
C GLU A 133 7.69 15.89 7.31
N LEU A 134 6.59 16.14 6.62
CA LEU A 134 5.76 17.33 6.83
C LEU A 134 5.26 17.43 8.28
N ALA A 135 4.84 16.32 8.86
CA ALA A 135 4.36 16.27 10.23
C ALA A 135 5.45 16.62 11.27
N ARG A 136 6.73 16.35 10.99
CA ARG A 136 7.85 16.76 11.86
C ARG A 136 8.03 18.28 11.93
N TYR A 137 7.53 18.98 10.93
CA TYR A 137 7.52 20.45 10.88
C TYR A 137 6.16 21.05 11.27
N ASP A 138 5.32 20.29 11.95
CA ASP A 138 3.96 20.70 12.37
C ASP A 138 3.04 21.12 11.23
N ALA A 139 3.32 20.67 10.00
CA ALA A 139 2.45 20.94 8.86
C ALA A 139 1.13 20.18 8.99
N ASP A 140 0.04 20.77 8.50
CA ASP A 140 -1.24 20.07 8.43
C ASP A 140 -1.20 18.95 7.38
N VAL A 141 -1.44 17.72 7.82
CA VAL A 141 -1.45 16.53 6.97
C VAL A 141 -2.85 15.96 6.73
N SER A 142 -3.89 16.70 7.09
CA SER A 142 -5.29 16.25 7.00
C SER A 142 -5.74 15.94 5.57
N ASP A 143 -5.17 16.61 4.56
CA ASP A 143 -5.48 16.34 3.15
C ASP A 143 -4.75 15.11 2.59
N PHE A 144 -3.77 14.57 3.32
CA PHE A 144 -2.91 13.48 2.85
C PHE A 144 -3.28 12.12 3.43
N LEU A 145 -3.97 12.12 4.55
CA LEU A 145 -4.35 10.90 5.27
C LEU A 145 -5.88 10.74 5.30
N PRO A 146 -6.37 9.49 5.25
CA PRO A 146 -7.78 9.23 5.55
C PRO A 146 -8.13 9.76 6.94
N ALA A 147 -9.27 10.45 7.06
CA ALA A 147 -9.69 11.11 8.30
C ALA A 147 -9.72 10.13 9.50
N ALA A 148 -10.12 8.88 9.28
CA ALA A 148 -10.24 7.86 10.31
C ALA A 148 -8.92 7.50 11.01
N ILE A 149 -7.76 7.79 10.42
CA ILE A 149 -6.45 7.43 10.99
C ILE A 149 -5.63 8.66 11.45
N ILE A 150 -6.10 9.87 11.21
CA ILE A 150 -5.40 11.09 11.62
C ILE A 150 -5.12 11.13 13.12
N PRO A 151 -6.06 10.77 14.02
CA PRO A 151 -5.79 10.75 15.44
C PRO A 151 -4.66 9.79 15.84
N ASP A 152 -4.65 8.57 15.27
CA ASP A 152 -3.60 7.57 15.50
C ASP A 152 -2.24 8.06 15.03
N PHE A 153 -2.21 8.70 13.85
CA PHE A 153 -0.98 9.25 13.29
C PHE A 153 -0.40 10.39 14.16
N LYS A 154 -1.25 11.33 14.58
CA LYS A 154 -0.83 12.43 15.46
C LYS A 154 -0.32 11.92 16.81
N ALA A 155 -1.00 10.98 17.42
CA ALA A 155 -0.58 10.37 18.68
C ALA A 155 0.81 9.72 18.54
N ARG A 156 1.03 8.97 17.46
CA ARG A 156 2.31 8.30 17.21
C ARG A 156 3.44 9.30 16.93
N MET A 157 3.18 10.39 16.24
CA MET A 157 4.17 11.46 16.01
C MET A 157 4.61 12.09 17.32
N MET A 158 3.71 12.29 18.29
CA MET A 158 4.04 12.84 19.61
C MET A 158 4.90 11.89 20.45
N GLU A 159 4.79 10.57 20.27
CA GLU A 159 5.63 9.58 20.97
C GLU A 159 7.08 9.54 20.45
N GLN A 160 7.34 10.07 19.26
CA GLN A 160 8.66 10.06 18.62
C GLN A 160 9.47 11.35 18.84
N ILE A 161 8.90 12.33 19.54
CA ILE A 161 9.59 13.56 19.96
C ILE A 161 10.13 13.36 21.38
#